data_7564e5d21ca1c11740488943dc5c155b
#
_entry.id   7564e5d21ca1c11740488943dc5c155b
#
_cell.length_a   1.000
_cell.length_b   1.000
_cell.length_c   1.000
_cell.angle_alpha   90.00
_cell.angle_beta   90.00
_cell.angle_gamma   90.00
#
_symmetry.space_group_name_H-M   'P 1'
#
loop_
_entity.id
_entity.type
_entity.pdbx_description
1 polymer ?
#
loop_
_entity_poly.entity_id
_entity_poly.type
_entity_poly.pdbx_seq_one_letter_code
_entity_poly.pdbx_strand_id
1 'polypeptide(L)'
;VGATCANVLAVKKVASEVVLIDIKEGVAEGKAMDIMQTAQLLGFDTVVKGVTNDYSATAGSDVVVITSGLPRKPGMTREELIGVNAGIVKSVANQILTYSPNAILVVVSNPMDTMAYLTYKALGLPRNRVIGMGGALDSSRFKYFLSQKLGCNANEVEGFVIGGHGDTTMIPMTRYATYKGMPVSSMLSAEELEEVAKATMVGGATLTGLL
;
A
#
# COMPACT_ATOMS: atom_id res chain seq x y z
N VAL A 1 3.55 7.79 -3.11
CA VAL A 1 2.52 6.80 -2.68
C VAL A 1 1.36 7.50 -1.98
N GLY A 2 1.58 8.24 -0.88
CA GLY A 2 0.50 8.88 -0.11
C GLY A 2 -0.41 9.78 -0.93
N ALA A 3 0.14 10.69 -1.74
CA ALA A 3 -0.66 11.57 -2.59
C ALA A 3 -1.48 10.80 -3.64
N THR A 4 -0.92 9.75 -4.23
CA THR A 4 -1.64 8.87 -5.17
C THR A 4 -2.79 8.13 -4.46
N CYS A 5 -2.54 7.67 -3.24
CA CYS A 5 -3.56 7.03 -2.41
C CYS A 5 -4.71 8.02 -2.12
N ALA A 6 -4.40 9.24 -1.71
CA ALA A 6 -5.39 10.29 -1.44
C ALA A 6 -6.22 10.62 -2.69
N ASN A 7 -5.58 10.75 -3.86
CA ASN A 7 -6.28 10.98 -5.11
C ASN A 7 -7.29 9.86 -5.44
N VAL A 8 -6.86 8.60 -5.31
CA VAL A 8 -7.76 7.45 -5.57
C VAL A 8 -8.90 7.38 -4.55
N LEU A 9 -8.65 7.66 -3.27
CA LEU A 9 -9.68 7.71 -2.24
C LEU A 9 -10.72 8.79 -2.52
N ALA A 10 -10.27 9.98 -2.96
CA ALA A 10 -11.15 11.08 -3.33
C ALA A 10 -12.02 10.73 -4.56
N VAL A 11 -11.41 10.30 -5.65
CA VAL A 11 -12.12 9.94 -6.89
C VAL A 11 -13.12 8.80 -6.67
N LYS A 12 -12.76 7.83 -5.83
CA LYS A 12 -13.66 6.70 -5.49
C LYS A 12 -14.66 7.04 -4.38
N LYS A 13 -14.62 8.24 -3.82
CA LYS A 13 -15.52 8.70 -2.74
C LYS A 13 -15.55 7.74 -1.54
N VAL A 14 -14.39 7.21 -1.16
CA VAL A 14 -14.27 6.24 -0.07
C VAL A 14 -14.41 6.91 1.29
N ALA A 15 -14.03 8.18 1.39
CA ALA A 15 -14.10 8.99 2.61
C ALA A 15 -14.69 10.36 2.32
N SER A 16 -15.33 10.97 3.31
CA SER A 16 -15.80 12.36 3.23
C SER A 16 -14.66 13.37 3.28
N GLU A 17 -13.60 13.05 4.02
CA GLU A 17 -12.40 13.88 4.16
C GLU A 17 -11.14 13.00 4.11
N VAL A 18 -10.10 13.52 3.47
CA VAL A 18 -8.75 12.93 3.43
C VAL A 18 -7.75 13.99 3.82
N VAL A 19 -6.94 13.74 4.86
CA VAL A 19 -5.88 14.63 5.33
C VAL A 19 -4.53 14.07 4.88
N LEU A 20 -3.77 14.85 4.12
CA LEU A 20 -2.39 14.57 3.75
C LEU A 20 -1.44 15.28 4.72
N ILE A 21 -0.46 14.54 5.26
CA ILE A 21 0.61 15.10 6.09
C ILE A 21 1.95 14.79 5.45
N ASP A 22 2.80 15.79 5.36
CA ASP A 22 4.23 15.62 5.04
C ASP A 22 5.07 16.47 6.01
N ILE A 23 6.30 16.06 6.27
CA ILE A 23 7.24 16.85 7.08
C ILE A 23 7.88 17.98 6.26
N LYS A 24 7.86 17.86 4.93
CA LYS A 24 8.41 18.86 4.01
C LYS A 24 7.35 19.92 3.74
N GLU A 25 7.70 21.17 4.06
CA GLU A 25 6.83 22.33 3.91
C GLU A 25 6.22 22.43 2.50
N GLY A 26 4.92 22.68 2.44
CA GLY A 26 4.16 22.89 1.21
C GLY A 26 3.88 21.65 0.35
N VAL A 27 4.48 20.51 0.65
CA VAL A 27 4.30 19.30 -0.19
C VAL A 27 2.90 18.73 -0.07
N ALA A 28 2.41 18.57 1.14
CA ALA A 28 1.07 18.03 1.37
C ALA A 28 -0.01 19.01 0.90
N GLU A 29 0.15 20.28 1.19
CA GLU A 29 -0.75 21.36 0.78
C GLU A 29 -0.84 21.46 -0.75
N GLY A 30 0.30 21.45 -1.44
CA GLY A 30 0.35 21.48 -2.90
C GLY A 30 -0.33 20.26 -3.53
N LYS A 31 -0.09 19.06 -2.97
CA LYS A 31 -0.75 17.84 -3.45
C LYS A 31 -2.25 17.82 -3.18
N ALA A 32 -2.69 18.32 -2.03
CA ALA A 32 -4.11 18.44 -1.73
C ALA A 32 -4.81 19.43 -2.67
N MET A 33 -4.18 20.59 -2.93
CA MET A 33 -4.70 21.58 -3.86
C MET A 33 -4.80 21.03 -5.28
N ASP A 34 -3.77 20.34 -5.78
CA ASP A 34 -3.74 19.68 -7.08
C ASP A 34 -4.91 18.69 -7.24
N ILE A 35 -5.13 17.84 -6.23
CA ILE A 35 -6.26 16.89 -6.22
C ILE A 35 -7.60 17.63 -6.22
N MET A 36 -7.78 18.63 -5.35
CA MET A 36 -9.04 19.36 -5.23
C MET A 36 -9.41 20.14 -6.50
N GLN A 37 -8.43 20.62 -7.26
CA GLN A 37 -8.68 21.30 -8.55
C GLN A 37 -9.27 20.36 -9.59
N THR A 38 -9.13 19.04 -9.45
CA THR A 38 -9.74 18.05 -10.35
C THR A 38 -11.15 17.63 -9.92
N ALA A 39 -11.64 18.07 -8.77
CA ALA A 39 -12.88 17.60 -8.18
C ALA A 39 -14.10 17.74 -9.09
N GLN A 40 -14.25 18.91 -9.74
CA GLN A 40 -15.35 19.16 -10.67
C GLN A 40 -15.26 18.28 -11.92
N LEU A 41 -14.04 18.13 -12.46
CA LEU A 41 -13.80 17.33 -13.68
C LEU A 41 -14.04 15.83 -13.44
N LEU A 42 -13.62 15.33 -12.27
CA LEU A 42 -13.71 13.91 -11.91
C LEU A 42 -14.97 13.58 -11.10
N GLY A 43 -15.78 14.57 -10.75
CA GLY A 43 -17.09 14.41 -10.17
C GLY A 43 -17.07 13.87 -8.73
N PHE A 44 -16.09 14.22 -7.91
CA PHE A 44 -16.05 13.86 -6.49
C PHE A 44 -16.27 15.07 -5.57
N ASP A 45 -16.72 14.79 -4.35
CA ASP A 45 -17.03 15.75 -3.30
C ASP A 45 -16.22 15.53 -2.01
N THR A 46 -15.35 14.54 -2.00
CA THR A 46 -14.39 14.30 -0.91
C THR A 46 -13.51 15.52 -0.71
N VAL A 47 -13.43 16.02 0.53
CA VAL A 47 -12.53 17.13 0.88
C VAL A 47 -11.13 16.60 1.10
N VAL A 48 -10.14 17.12 0.36
CA VAL A 48 -8.73 16.76 0.55
C VAL A 48 -7.99 17.97 1.13
N LYS A 49 -7.35 17.79 2.28
CA LYS A 49 -6.57 18.81 2.99
C LYS A 49 -5.11 18.38 3.05
N GLY A 50 -4.19 19.33 2.94
CA GLY A 50 -2.76 19.12 3.16
C GLY A 50 -2.27 19.95 4.33
N VAL A 51 -1.38 19.38 5.16
CA VAL A 51 -0.76 20.07 6.29
C VAL A 51 0.71 19.67 6.44
N THR A 52 1.54 20.61 6.83
CA THR A 52 2.96 20.36 7.10
C THR A 52 3.14 20.05 8.58
N ASN A 53 3.58 18.82 8.89
CA ASN A 53 3.96 18.35 10.22
C ASN A 53 2.94 18.65 11.35
N ASP A 54 1.68 18.87 10.99
CA ASP A 54 0.58 19.12 11.95
C ASP A 54 -0.33 17.90 12.07
N TYR A 55 -0.03 17.07 13.07
CA TYR A 55 -0.82 15.87 13.35
C TYR A 55 -2.17 16.17 14.02
N SER A 56 -2.39 17.39 14.55
CA SER A 56 -3.69 17.77 15.10
C SER A 56 -4.79 17.75 14.04
N ALA A 57 -4.44 17.99 12.78
CA ALA A 57 -5.36 17.92 11.65
C ALA A 57 -5.94 16.51 11.42
N THR A 58 -5.34 15.46 12.01
CA THR A 58 -5.86 14.09 11.93
C THR A 58 -6.88 13.77 13.00
N ALA A 59 -7.23 14.72 13.87
CA ALA A 59 -8.13 14.46 14.98
C ALA A 59 -9.44 13.78 14.52
N GLY A 60 -9.79 12.67 15.17
CA GLY A 60 -11.01 11.92 14.87
C GLY A 60 -10.96 11.08 13.59
N SER A 61 -9.80 10.85 12.99
CA SER A 61 -9.68 9.95 11.83
C SER A 61 -10.07 8.53 12.18
N ASP A 62 -10.88 7.90 11.32
CA ASP A 62 -11.27 6.48 11.44
C ASP A 62 -10.14 5.54 10.98
N VAL A 63 -9.46 5.92 9.91
CA VAL A 63 -8.38 5.12 9.29
C VAL A 63 -7.19 6.03 8.98
N VAL A 64 -5.99 5.58 9.30
CA VAL A 64 -4.75 6.26 8.95
C VAL A 64 -3.85 5.35 8.15
N VAL A 65 -3.41 5.82 6.97
CA VAL A 65 -2.51 5.09 6.10
C VAL A 65 -1.10 5.65 6.26
N ILE A 66 -0.18 4.84 6.80
CA ILE A 66 1.21 5.23 7.03
C ILE A 66 2.05 4.83 5.83
N THR A 67 2.42 5.82 5.01
CA THR A 67 3.27 5.65 3.82
C THR A 67 4.66 6.29 4.01
N SER A 68 4.91 6.87 5.18
CA SER A 68 6.15 7.56 5.52
C SER A 68 7.32 6.58 5.65
N GLY A 69 8.49 7.00 5.21
CA GLY A 69 9.73 6.22 5.26
C GLY A 69 10.71 6.66 4.20
N LEU A 70 11.97 6.28 4.39
CA LEU A 70 13.01 6.51 3.40
C LEU A 70 13.13 5.34 2.43
N PRO A 71 13.34 5.58 1.14
CA PRO A 71 13.75 4.54 0.20
C PRO A 71 15.16 4.08 0.55
N ARG A 72 15.50 2.85 0.17
CA ARG A 72 16.86 2.34 0.31
C ARG A 72 17.80 3.17 -0.55
N LYS A 73 18.86 3.71 0.07
CA LYS A 73 19.93 4.45 -0.64
C LYS A 73 21.04 3.49 -1.05
N PRO A 74 21.81 3.81 -2.11
CA PRO A 74 23.02 3.06 -2.44
C PRO A 74 23.97 2.99 -1.23
N GLY A 75 24.50 1.79 -0.95
CA GLY A 75 25.39 1.55 0.19
C GLY A 75 24.69 1.31 1.53
N MET A 76 23.40 1.56 1.66
CA MET A 76 22.64 1.31 2.89
C MET A 76 22.36 -0.18 3.05
N THR A 77 22.66 -0.74 4.23
CA THR A 77 22.28 -2.11 4.57
C THR A 77 20.77 -2.22 4.79
N ARG A 78 20.26 -3.45 4.82
CA ARG A 78 18.83 -3.70 5.10
C ARG A 78 18.51 -3.35 6.56
N GLU A 79 19.41 -3.64 7.47
CA GLU A 79 19.31 -3.37 8.90
C GLU A 79 19.27 -1.87 9.19
N GLU A 80 20.10 -1.10 8.53
CA GLU A 80 20.11 0.37 8.64
C GLU A 80 18.78 0.96 8.15
N LEU A 81 18.27 0.50 7.02
CA LEU A 81 16.96 0.92 6.51
C LEU A 81 15.84 0.59 7.49
N ILE A 82 15.84 -0.62 8.05
CA ILE A 82 14.88 -1.05 9.07
C ILE A 82 14.96 -0.11 10.28
N GLY A 83 16.14 0.16 10.79
CA GLY A 83 16.34 1.02 11.95
C GLY A 83 15.80 2.43 11.75
N VAL A 84 16.11 3.06 10.61
CA VAL A 84 15.63 4.41 10.28
C VAL A 84 14.09 4.42 10.13
N ASN A 85 13.55 3.52 9.32
CA ASN A 85 12.10 3.48 9.08
C ASN A 85 11.31 3.08 10.33
N ALA A 86 11.86 2.26 11.21
CA ALA A 86 11.28 1.93 12.51
C ALA A 86 11.09 3.18 13.39
N GLY A 87 12.09 4.06 13.45
CA GLY A 87 12.01 5.34 14.16
C GLY A 87 10.91 6.23 13.59
N ILE A 88 10.87 6.37 12.26
CA ILE A 88 9.87 7.18 11.56
C ILE A 88 8.45 6.66 11.82
N VAL A 89 8.20 5.38 11.55
CA VAL A 89 6.86 4.78 11.67
C VAL A 89 6.36 4.83 13.12
N LYS A 90 7.23 4.54 14.10
CA LYS A 90 6.89 4.63 15.52
C LYS A 90 6.53 6.07 15.93
N SER A 91 7.29 7.06 15.48
CA SER A 91 7.03 8.48 15.77
C SER A 91 5.69 8.92 15.19
N VAL A 92 5.46 8.62 13.91
CA VAL A 92 4.19 8.93 13.21
C VAL A 92 3.00 8.29 13.92
N ALA A 93 3.08 7.00 14.17
CA ALA A 93 1.98 6.25 14.78
C ALA A 93 1.64 6.75 16.21
N ASN A 94 2.63 7.12 17.02
CA ASN A 94 2.39 7.72 18.34
C ASN A 94 1.68 9.07 18.22
N GLN A 95 2.11 9.94 17.31
CA GLN A 95 1.48 11.24 17.09
C GLN A 95 0.02 11.10 16.62
N ILE A 96 -0.24 10.18 15.69
CA ILE A 96 -1.59 9.87 15.21
C ILE A 96 -2.48 9.45 16.38
N LEU A 97 -2.03 8.55 17.24
CA LEU A 97 -2.85 8.05 18.35
C LEU A 97 -3.14 9.12 19.40
N THR A 98 -2.34 10.17 19.50
CA THR A 98 -2.62 11.32 20.36
C THR A 98 -3.91 12.03 19.95
N TYR A 99 -4.16 12.17 18.64
CA TYR A 99 -5.32 12.90 18.10
C TYR A 99 -6.44 11.96 17.61
N SER A 100 -6.11 10.73 17.27
CA SER A 100 -7.05 9.71 16.77
C SER A 100 -6.85 8.37 17.48
N PRO A 101 -7.16 8.28 18.80
CA PRO A 101 -6.86 7.12 19.63
C PRO A 101 -7.60 5.85 19.19
N ASN A 102 -8.67 5.98 18.41
CA ASN A 102 -9.48 4.86 17.93
C ASN A 102 -9.19 4.47 16.47
N ALA A 103 -8.30 5.17 15.77
CA ALA A 103 -8.01 4.91 14.37
C ALA A 103 -7.50 3.48 14.10
N ILE A 104 -7.86 2.96 12.94
CA ILE A 104 -7.23 1.76 12.36
C ILE A 104 -5.98 2.23 11.60
N LEU A 105 -4.83 1.61 11.86
CA LEU A 105 -3.57 1.94 11.21
C LEU A 105 -3.29 0.95 10.08
N VAL A 106 -3.19 1.46 8.85
CA VAL A 106 -2.79 0.70 7.67
C VAL A 106 -1.33 1.05 7.33
N VAL A 107 -0.44 0.10 7.55
CA VAL A 107 1.00 0.30 7.35
C VAL A 107 1.39 -0.14 5.94
N VAL A 108 1.95 0.80 5.17
CA VAL A 108 2.47 0.59 3.80
C VAL A 108 4.00 0.74 3.75
N SER A 109 4.57 1.41 4.74
CA SER A 109 6.01 1.67 4.86
C SER A 109 6.85 0.40 4.82
N ASN A 110 7.93 0.41 4.02
CA ASN A 110 8.79 -0.76 3.85
C ASN A 110 10.00 -0.77 4.83
N PRO A 111 10.44 -1.98 5.22
CA PRO A 111 9.88 -3.32 4.95
C PRO A 111 8.54 -3.53 5.66
N MET A 112 7.47 -3.75 4.89
CA MET A 112 6.09 -3.65 5.39
C MET A 112 5.79 -4.61 6.55
N ASP A 113 6.15 -5.87 6.45
CA ASP A 113 5.90 -6.86 7.51
C ASP A 113 6.56 -6.43 8.83
N THR A 114 7.82 -5.95 8.75
CA THR A 114 8.57 -5.48 9.91
C THR A 114 7.94 -4.21 10.50
N MET A 115 7.55 -3.26 9.66
CA MET A 115 6.95 -2.01 10.12
C MET A 115 5.56 -2.23 10.71
N ALA A 116 4.74 -3.09 10.13
CA ALA A 116 3.43 -3.46 10.67
C ALA A 116 3.56 -4.16 12.02
N TYR A 117 4.48 -5.13 12.14
CA TYR A 117 4.75 -5.81 13.41
C TYR A 117 5.28 -4.86 14.49
N LEU A 118 6.21 -3.96 14.13
CA LEU A 118 6.72 -2.93 15.01
C LEU A 118 5.59 -2.03 15.53
N THR A 119 4.74 -1.55 14.64
CA THR A 119 3.60 -0.69 14.98
C THR A 119 2.67 -1.39 15.96
N TYR A 120 2.33 -2.64 15.69
CA TYR A 120 1.52 -3.46 16.59
C TYR A 120 2.15 -3.60 17.98
N LYS A 121 3.44 -3.95 18.06
CA LYS A 121 4.16 -4.19 19.32
C LYS A 121 4.43 -2.90 20.09
N ALA A 122 4.86 -1.85 19.40
CA ALA A 122 5.27 -0.61 20.07
C ALA A 122 4.09 0.17 20.66
N LEU A 123 2.90 0.04 20.07
CA LEU A 123 1.72 0.81 20.51
C LEU A 123 0.77 0.01 21.41
N GLY A 124 0.98 -1.29 21.56
CA GLY A 124 0.10 -2.14 22.36
C GLY A 124 -1.35 -2.19 21.87
N LEU A 125 -1.58 -1.89 20.59
CA LEU A 125 -2.92 -1.89 20.00
C LEU A 125 -3.45 -3.33 19.84
N PRO A 126 -4.77 -3.54 19.86
CA PRO A 126 -5.33 -4.82 19.48
C PRO A 126 -5.04 -5.13 18.00
N ARG A 127 -4.86 -6.42 17.69
CA ARG A 127 -4.42 -6.88 16.36
C ARG A 127 -5.29 -6.39 15.21
N ASN A 128 -6.59 -6.27 15.42
CA ASN A 128 -7.56 -5.81 14.41
C ASN A 128 -7.45 -4.31 14.08
N ARG A 129 -6.59 -3.57 14.78
CA ARG A 129 -6.36 -2.14 14.53
C ARG A 129 -5.05 -1.85 13.81
N VAL A 130 -4.23 -2.83 13.52
CA VAL A 130 -2.97 -2.66 12.77
C VAL A 130 -2.96 -3.63 11.60
N ILE A 131 -2.97 -3.07 10.40
CA ILE A 131 -3.05 -3.80 9.14
C ILE A 131 -1.79 -3.50 8.33
N GLY A 132 -1.08 -4.53 7.90
CA GLY A 132 -0.03 -4.41 6.88
C GLY A 132 -0.64 -4.51 5.49
N MET A 133 -0.47 -3.49 4.64
CA MET A 133 -0.96 -3.51 3.27
C MET A 133 0.15 -3.97 2.33
N GLY A 134 0.10 -5.24 1.94
CA GLY A 134 1.02 -5.89 0.99
C GLY A 134 0.27 -6.82 0.06
N GLY A 135 -0.44 -7.79 0.62
CA GLY A 135 -1.12 -8.84 -0.15
C GLY A 135 -2.15 -8.35 -1.18
N ALA A 136 -2.80 -7.21 -0.94
CA ALA A 136 -3.71 -6.61 -1.92
C ALA A 136 -2.97 -6.18 -3.19
N LEU A 137 -1.80 -5.52 -3.04
CA LEU A 137 -0.94 -5.13 -4.14
C LEU A 137 -0.35 -6.36 -4.86
N ASP A 138 0.15 -7.33 -4.10
CA ASP A 138 0.74 -8.55 -4.66
C ASP A 138 -0.30 -9.38 -5.42
N SER A 139 -1.52 -9.46 -4.91
CA SER A 139 -2.64 -10.10 -5.60
C SER A 139 -3.02 -9.37 -6.90
N SER A 140 -2.97 -8.03 -6.91
CA SER A 140 -3.19 -7.24 -8.12
C SER A 140 -2.09 -7.49 -9.17
N ARG A 141 -0.82 -7.58 -8.75
CA ARG A 141 0.30 -7.96 -9.63
C ARG A 141 0.12 -9.37 -10.19
N PHE A 142 -0.27 -10.31 -9.33
CA PHE A 142 -0.53 -11.69 -9.75
C PHE A 142 -1.62 -11.76 -10.83
N LYS A 143 -2.76 -11.08 -10.62
CA LYS A 143 -3.83 -10.98 -11.62
C LYS A 143 -3.35 -10.31 -12.91
N TYR A 144 -2.54 -9.28 -12.82
CA TYR A 144 -1.94 -8.62 -13.98
C TYR A 144 -1.09 -9.61 -14.79
N PHE A 145 -0.14 -10.31 -14.18
CA PHE A 145 0.72 -11.27 -14.92
C PHE A 145 -0.06 -12.45 -15.47
N LEU A 146 -1.06 -12.96 -14.74
CA LEU A 146 -1.97 -13.97 -15.27
C LEU A 146 -2.72 -13.46 -16.52
N SER A 147 -3.25 -12.24 -16.45
CA SER A 147 -3.98 -11.68 -17.58
C SER A 147 -3.12 -11.46 -18.82
N GLN A 148 -1.85 -11.06 -18.64
CA GLN A 148 -0.88 -10.96 -19.74
C GLN A 148 -0.60 -12.33 -20.37
N LYS A 149 -0.43 -13.36 -19.56
CA LYS A 149 -0.17 -14.73 -20.04
C LYS A 149 -1.38 -15.33 -20.77
N LEU A 150 -2.59 -15.02 -20.29
CA LEU A 150 -3.86 -15.45 -20.88
C LEU A 150 -4.34 -14.60 -22.06
N GLY A 151 -3.74 -13.42 -22.29
CA GLY A 151 -4.20 -12.47 -23.31
C GLY A 151 -5.59 -11.90 -23.04
N CYS A 152 -5.94 -11.65 -21.77
CA CYS A 152 -7.26 -11.19 -21.34
C CYS A 152 -7.20 -9.94 -20.46
N ASN A 153 -8.36 -9.43 -20.04
CA ASN A 153 -8.43 -8.31 -19.10
C ASN A 153 -8.18 -8.80 -17.66
N ALA A 154 -7.39 -8.08 -16.88
CA ALA A 154 -7.10 -8.41 -15.48
C ALA A 154 -8.35 -8.48 -14.60
N ASN A 155 -9.43 -7.79 -14.94
CA ASN A 155 -10.71 -7.86 -14.22
C ASN A 155 -11.46 -9.21 -14.44
N GLU A 156 -11.05 -10.00 -15.41
CA GLU A 156 -11.66 -11.31 -15.71
C GLU A 156 -10.93 -12.45 -14.99
N VAL A 157 -9.84 -12.12 -14.28
CA VAL A 157 -9.00 -13.09 -13.57
C VAL A 157 -9.20 -12.93 -12.07
N GLU A 158 -9.43 -14.04 -11.38
CA GLU A 158 -9.42 -14.10 -9.93
C GLU A 158 -8.16 -14.84 -9.44
N GLY A 159 -7.58 -14.33 -8.36
CA GLY A 159 -6.38 -14.90 -7.76
C GLY A 159 -5.91 -14.05 -6.60
N PHE A 160 -5.12 -14.64 -5.72
CA PHE A 160 -4.59 -13.96 -4.54
C PHE A 160 -3.20 -14.47 -4.18
N VAL A 161 -2.49 -13.65 -3.42
CA VAL A 161 -1.17 -13.95 -2.86
C VAL A 161 -1.28 -13.95 -1.35
N ILE A 162 -0.65 -14.92 -0.70
CA ILE A 162 -0.54 -15.02 0.76
C ILE A 162 0.93 -14.98 1.18
N GLY A 163 1.19 -15.06 2.48
CA GLY A 163 2.55 -15.02 3.04
C GLY A 163 3.02 -13.60 3.35
N GLY A 164 4.33 -13.40 3.42
CA GLY A 164 4.95 -12.12 3.67
C GLY A 164 5.06 -11.25 2.41
N HIS A 165 5.27 -9.94 2.58
CA HIS A 165 5.44 -8.98 1.49
C HIS A 165 6.91 -8.85 1.02
N GLY A 166 7.60 -9.95 0.90
CA GLY A 166 8.99 -10.01 0.40
C GLY A 166 9.11 -10.96 -0.77
N ASP A 167 10.08 -10.69 -1.66
CA ASP A 167 10.31 -11.44 -2.90
C ASP A 167 10.47 -12.95 -2.69
N THR A 168 10.88 -13.39 -1.50
CA THR A 168 11.08 -14.80 -1.15
C THR A 168 10.01 -15.35 -0.19
N THR A 169 9.08 -14.52 0.27
CA THR A 169 8.11 -14.88 1.31
C THR A 169 6.66 -14.84 0.87
N MET A 170 6.37 -14.20 -0.26
CA MET A 170 5.02 -14.21 -0.83
C MET A 170 4.78 -15.52 -1.59
N ILE A 171 3.54 -15.97 -1.58
CA ILE A 171 3.11 -17.24 -2.18
C ILE A 171 1.92 -16.95 -3.10
N PRO A 172 2.14 -16.75 -4.41
CA PRO A 172 1.05 -16.65 -5.38
C PRO A 172 0.28 -17.97 -5.45
N MET A 173 -1.02 -17.93 -5.21
CA MET A 173 -1.88 -19.10 -5.09
C MET A 173 -2.39 -19.55 -6.47
N THR A 174 -1.48 -20.00 -7.34
CA THR A 174 -1.80 -20.43 -8.72
C THR A 174 -2.86 -21.51 -8.78
N ARG A 175 -2.89 -22.43 -7.80
CA ARG A 175 -3.87 -23.52 -7.72
C ARG A 175 -5.32 -23.00 -7.60
N TYR A 176 -5.52 -21.82 -7.02
CA TYR A 176 -6.84 -21.25 -6.78
C TYR A 176 -7.20 -20.11 -7.75
N ALA A 177 -6.30 -19.83 -8.70
CA ALA A 177 -6.55 -18.78 -9.67
C ALA A 177 -7.54 -19.26 -10.74
N THR A 178 -8.44 -18.38 -11.15
CA THR A 178 -9.44 -18.68 -12.18
C THR A 178 -9.53 -17.58 -13.22
N TYR A 179 -9.92 -17.94 -14.43
CA TYR A 179 -10.32 -17.04 -15.51
C TYR A 179 -11.77 -17.34 -15.85
N LYS A 180 -12.65 -16.34 -15.66
CA LYS A 180 -14.10 -16.50 -15.83
C LYS A 180 -14.67 -17.73 -15.11
N GLY A 181 -14.17 -18.00 -13.91
CA GLY A 181 -14.57 -19.10 -13.05
C GLY A 181 -13.93 -20.46 -13.39
N MET A 182 -13.16 -20.59 -14.46
CA MET A 182 -12.45 -21.82 -14.81
C MET A 182 -11.01 -21.78 -14.24
N PRO A 183 -10.50 -22.88 -13.68
CA PRO A 183 -9.13 -22.94 -13.18
C PRO A 183 -8.12 -22.59 -14.26
N VAL A 184 -7.17 -21.68 -13.97
CA VAL A 184 -6.13 -21.30 -14.93
C VAL A 184 -5.20 -22.48 -15.29
N SER A 185 -5.08 -23.47 -14.42
CA SER A 185 -4.34 -24.71 -14.68
C SER A 185 -4.91 -25.59 -15.81
N SER A 186 -6.13 -25.31 -16.28
CA SER A 186 -6.70 -25.95 -17.47
C SER A 186 -6.31 -25.25 -18.78
N MET A 187 -5.67 -24.08 -18.71
CA MET A 187 -5.33 -23.21 -19.84
C MET A 187 -3.84 -22.93 -19.95
N LEU A 188 -3.12 -22.95 -18.85
CA LEU A 188 -1.70 -22.67 -18.74
C LEU A 188 -0.95 -23.90 -18.24
N SER A 189 0.23 -24.14 -18.78
CA SER A 189 1.12 -25.22 -18.30
C SER A 189 1.67 -24.90 -16.89
N ALA A 190 2.24 -25.92 -16.25
CA ALA A 190 2.89 -25.74 -14.95
C ALA A 190 4.06 -24.75 -15.02
N GLU A 191 4.83 -24.77 -16.12
CA GLU A 191 5.94 -23.85 -16.37
C GLU A 191 5.46 -22.40 -16.51
N GLU A 192 4.38 -22.17 -17.26
CA GLU A 192 3.77 -20.85 -17.43
C GLU A 192 3.23 -20.30 -16.12
N LEU A 193 2.63 -21.13 -15.28
CA LEU A 193 2.17 -20.74 -13.95
C LEU A 193 3.33 -20.40 -13.01
N GLU A 194 4.45 -21.12 -13.13
CA GLU A 194 5.67 -20.81 -12.38
C GLU A 194 6.30 -19.48 -12.82
N GLU A 195 6.34 -19.20 -14.13
CA GLU A 195 6.78 -17.90 -14.66
C GLU A 195 5.94 -16.74 -14.12
N VAL A 196 4.62 -16.89 -14.13
CA VAL A 196 3.70 -15.89 -13.56
C VAL A 196 3.94 -15.69 -12.07
N ALA A 197 4.13 -16.78 -11.30
CA ALA A 197 4.43 -16.69 -9.89
C ALA A 197 5.76 -15.95 -9.63
N LYS A 198 6.83 -16.29 -10.34
CA LYS A 198 8.12 -15.60 -10.26
C LYS A 198 8.02 -14.12 -10.61
N ALA A 199 7.35 -13.78 -11.71
CA ALA A 199 7.14 -12.40 -12.12
C ALA A 199 6.38 -11.59 -11.04
N THR A 200 5.39 -12.22 -10.40
CA THR A 200 4.65 -11.60 -9.28
C THR A 200 5.57 -11.31 -8.11
N MET A 201 6.40 -12.28 -7.71
CA MET A 201 7.30 -12.17 -6.55
C MET A 201 8.31 -11.04 -6.74
N VAL A 202 8.90 -10.89 -7.92
CA VAL A 202 9.92 -9.86 -8.20
C VAL A 202 9.35 -8.55 -8.76
N GLY A 203 8.03 -8.44 -8.89
CA GLY A 203 7.38 -7.30 -9.56
C GLY A 203 7.71 -5.94 -8.94
N GLY A 204 7.93 -5.88 -7.62
CA GLY A 204 8.37 -4.66 -6.94
C GLY A 204 9.79 -4.25 -7.34
N ALA A 205 10.73 -5.20 -7.35
CA ALA A 205 12.11 -4.97 -7.75
C ALA A 205 12.22 -4.58 -9.24
N THR A 206 11.43 -5.22 -10.10
CA THR A 206 11.35 -4.89 -11.54
C THR A 206 10.93 -3.43 -11.75
N LEU A 207 9.86 -2.98 -11.10
CA LEU A 207 9.40 -1.59 -11.22
C LEU A 207 10.44 -0.58 -10.71
N THR A 208 11.12 -0.90 -9.59
CA THR A 208 12.17 -0.03 -9.05
C THR A 208 13.38 0.07 -9.98
N GLY A 209 13.65 -0.98 -10.73
CA GLY A 209 14.75 -0.98 -11.72
C GLY A 209 14.43 -0.24 -13.02
N LEU A 210 13.14 0.00 -13.30
CA LEU A 210 12.67 0.70 -14.50
C LEU A 210 12.44 2.21 -14.26
N LEU A 211 12.27 2.64 -13.01
CA LEU A 211 11.94 4.01 -12.59
C LEU A 211 13.15 4.69 -11.93
#